data_e5a164961585b0dd2acadb3fba14e2a8
#
_entry.id   e5a164961585b0dd2acadb3fba14e2a8
#
_cell.length_a   1.000
_cell.length_b   1.000
_cell.length_c   1.000
_cell.angle_alpha   90.00
_cell.angle_beta   90.00
_cell.angle_gamma   90.00
#
_symmetry.space_group_name_H-M   'P 1'
#
loop_
_entity.id
_entity.type
_entity.pdbx_description
1 polymer ?
#
loop_
_entity_poly.entity_id
_entity_poly.type
_entity_poly.pdbx_seq_one_letter_code
_entity_poly.pdbx_strand_id
1 'polypeptide(L)'
;SSVEPHQLNVDVLVPATGFRPELHMLSELRLDMDPAVEAPRALGPLIDPEFHSCGSVEPHGERILAHPETGFYIVGMKSYGRAPTFLMATGYEQVRSIAAALAGDREAADDLKLQLPTTGVCTTDLGSAASNGVSESPTDDGCCAPVANQPILIGARASACC
;
A
#
# COMPACT_ATOMS: atom_id res chain seq x y z
N SER A 1 -8.42 -30.37 -13.92
CA SER A 1 -8.26 -29.70 -15.22
C SER A 1 -6.81 -29.32 -15.39
N SER A 2 -6.14 -30.00 -16.31
CA SER A 2 -4.77 -29.67 -16.69
C SER A 2 -4.80 -28.39 -17.53
N VAL A 3 -4.16 -27.33 -17.03
CA VAL A 3 -3.93 -26.12 -17.81
C VAL A 3 -2.83 -26.44 -18.81
N GLU A 4 -3.12 -26.35 -20.10
CA GLU A 4 -2.10 -26.49 -21.13
C GLU A 4 -1.08 -25.34 -21.05
N PRO A 5 0.22 -25.63 -21.13
CA PRO A 5 1.24 -24.59 -21.12
C PRO A 5 1.15 -23.76 -22.41
N HIS A 6 0.98 -22.45 -22.26
CA HIS A 6 1.08 -21.51 -23.37
C HIS A 6 2.52 -21.04 -23.53
N GLN A 7 3.05 -21.14 -24.74
CA GLN A 7 4.36 -20.63 -25.09
C GLN A 7 4.22 -19.24 -25.71
N LEU A 8 4.92 -18.26 -25.11
CA LEU A 8 4.99 -16.88 -25.60
C LEU A 8 6.41 -16.58 -26.05
N ASN A 9 6.57 -16.00 -27.23
CA ASN A 9 7.83 -15.48 -27.71
C ASN A 9 7.87 -13.98 -27.37
N VAL A 10 8.83 -13.58 -26.55
CA VAL A 10 9.00 -12.20 -26.10
C VAL A 10 10.46 -11.79 -26.18
N ASP A 11 10.72 -10.53 -26.50
CA ASP A 11 12.07 -9.96 -26.53
C ASP A 11 12.61 -9.63 -25.13
N VAL A 12 11.71 -9.23 -24.23
CA VAL A 12 12.03 -8.88 -22.83
C VAL A 12 10.95 -9.37 -21.89
N LEU A 13 11.35 -10.01 -20.80
CA LEU A 13 10.47 -10.39 -19.69
C LEU A 13 10.78 -9.54 -18.46
N VAL A 14 9.78 -8.81 -17.97
CA VAL A 14 9.89 -8.02 -16.73
C VAL A 14 9.01 -8.65 -15.66
N PRO A 15 9.58 -9.34 -14.64
CA PRO A 15 8.79 -9.88 -13.54
C PRO A 15 8.38 -8.77 -12.57
N ALA A 16 7.07 -8.63 -12.34
CA ALA A 16 6.48 -7.68 -11.39
C ALA A 16 5.58 -8.43 -10.40
N THR A 17 6.17 -9.33 -9.63
CA THR A 17 5.48 -10.34 -8.83
C THR A 17 5.08 -9.86 -7.43
N GLY A 18 5.32 -8.59 -7.09
CA GLY A 18 5.10 -8.05 -5.75
C GLY A 18 6.21 -8.40 -4.77
N PHE A 19 5.97 -8.10 -3.49
CA PHE A 19 6.93 -8.29 -2.41
C PHE A 19 6.40 -9.26 -1.36
N ARG A 20 7.33 -9.86 -0.63
CA ARG A 20 7.07 -10.55 0.63
C ARG A 20 7.97 -9.96 1.71
N PRO A 21 7.50 -9.81 2.95
CA PRO A 21 8.35 -9.34 4.03
C PRO A 21 9.39 -10.40 4.38
N GLU A 22 10.65 -10.00 4.48
CA GLU A 22 11.70 -10.87 5.02
C GLU A 22 11.68 -10.72 6.54
N LEU A 23 11.18 -11.75 7.23
CA LEU A 23 11.00 -11.75 8.68
C LEU A 23 11.81 -12.86 9.38
N HIS A 24 12.67 -13.59 8.67
CA HIS A 24 13.44 -14.69 9.23
C HIS A 24 14.30 -14.28 10.42
N MET A 25 14.83 -13.04 10.40
CA MET A 25 15.59 -12.47 11.52
C MET A 25 14.79 -12.33 12.83
N LEU A 26 13.45 -12.42 12.74
CA LEU A 26 12.52 -12.29 13.87
C LEU A 26 11.96 -13.65 14.33
N SER A 27 12.51 -14.75 13.84
CA SER A 27 11.99 -16.11 14.08
C SER A 27 11.97 -16.53 15.57
N GLU A 28 12.76 -15.89 16.42
CA GLU A 28 12.81 -16.16 17.86
C GLU A 28 11.81 -15.34 18.68
N LEU A 29 11.13 -14.36 18.04
CA LEU A 29 10.15 -13.52 18.70
C LEU A 29 8.75 -14.12 18.59
N ARG A 30 7.91 -13.86 19.59
CA ARG A 30 6.51 -14.30 19.60
C ARG A 30 5.66 -13.38 18.74
N LEU A 31 5.71 -13.58 17.43
CA LEU A 31 4.90 -12.84 16.47
C LEU A 31 3.55 -13.53 16.28
N ASP A 32 2.50 -12.75 16.13
CA ASP A 32 1.20 -13.20 15.66
C ASP A 32 0.93 -12.59 14.29
N MET A 33 1.03 -13.44 13.26
CA MET A 33 0.95 -13.04 11.86
C MET A 33 -0.25 -13.69 11.19
N ASP A 34 -0.90 -12.92 10.32
CA ASP A 34 -1.90 -13.44 9.40
C ASP A 34 -1.18 -14.23 8.28
N PRO A 35 -1.52 -15.51 8.05
CA PRO A 35 -0.81 -16.33 7.08
C PRO A 35 -1.13 -15.98 5.62
N ALA A 36 -2.26 -15.32 5.33
CA ALA A 36 -2.68 -15.01 3.98
C ALA A 36 -1.91 -13.79 3.44
N VAL A 37 -1.87 -12.72 4.22
CA VAL A 37 -1.21 -11.47 3.81
C VAL A 37 0.16 -11.27 4.44
N GLU A 38 0.57 -12.11 5.40
CA GLU A 38 1.86 -12.02 6.11
C GLU A 38 2.05 -10.69 6.83
N ALA A 39 0.97 -10.19 7.43
CA ALA A 39 0.89 -8.96 8.22
C ALA A 39 0.57 -9.29 9.70
N PRO A 40 0.71 -8.33 10.65
CA PRO A 40 0.18 -8.52 12.00
C PRO A 40 -1.27 -9.01 11.96
N ARG A 41 -1.60 -10.00 12.81
CA ARG A 41 -2.90 -10.70 12.77
C ARG A 41 -4.10 -9.76 12.72
N ALA A 42 -4.10 -8.73 13.57
CA ALA A 42 -5.21 -7.81 13.65
C ALA A 42 -5.28 -6.84 12.46
N LEU A 43 -4.15 -6.61 11.78
CA LEU A 43 -4.08 -5.76 10.60
C LEU A 43 -4.50 -6.50 9.32
N GLY A 44 -4.20 -7.80 9.22
CA GLY A 44 -4.45 -8.61 8.02
C GLY A 44 -5.82 -8.35 7.38
N PRO A 45 -6.94 -8.55 8.12
CA PRO A 45 -8.29 -8.34 7.57
C PRO A 45 -8.58 -6.91 7.11
N LEU A 46 -7.87 -5.90 7.64
CA LEU A 46 -8.09 -4.49 7.30
C LEU A 46 -7.38 -4.06 6.01
N ILE A 47 -6.42 -4.86 5.56
CA ILE A 47 -5.58 -4.52 4.40
C ILE A 47 -5.63 -5.58 3.29
N ASP A 48 -6.39 -6.65 3.48
CA ASP A 48 -6.50 -7.72 2.49
C ASP A 48 -6.97 -7.15 1.14
N PRO A 49 -6.18 -7.30 0.08
CA PRO A 49 -6.50 -6.73 -1.23
C PRO A 49 -7.74 -7.35 -1.89
N GLU A 50 -8.24 -8.48 -1.37
CA GLU A 50 -9.52 -9.06 -1.81
C GLU A 50 -10.71 -8.20 -1.39
N PHE A 51 -10.60 -7.48 -0.26
CA PHE A 51 -11.69 -6.70 0.31
C PHE A 51 -11.43 -5.19 0.33
N HIS A 52 -10.16 -4.76 0.24
CA HIS A 52 -9.75 -3.37 0.43
C HIS A 52 -8.87 -2.86 -0.71
N SER A 53 -9.09 -1.62 -1.11
CA SER A 53 -8.23 -0.85 -2.01
C SER A 53 -7.34 0.12 -1.22
N CYS A 54 -6.34 0.72 -1.87
CA CYS A 54 -5.39 1.64 -1.22
C CYS A 54 -6.06 2.82 -0.49
N GLY A 55 -7.21 3.29 -0.97
CA GLY A 55 -7.91 4.44 -0.37
C GLY A 55 -8.98 4.06 0.67
N SER A 56 -9.24 2.77 0.89
CA SER A 56 -10.31 2.28 1.78
C SER A 56 -9.81 1.68 3.09
N VAL A 57 -8.49 1.69 3.32
CA VAL A 57 -7.92 1.14 4.55
C VAL A 57 -8.20 2.08 5.73
N GLU A 58 -8.85 1.56 6.76
CA GLU A 58 -9.13 2.29 7.98
C GLU A 58 -7.84 2.70 8.71
N PRO A 59 -7.85 3.88 9.38
CA PRO A 59 -6.73 4.28 10.22
C PRO A 59 -6.42 3.24 11.28
N HIS A 60 -5.15 2.92 11.45
CA HIS A 60 -4.71 1.93 12.43
C HIS A 60 -3.37 2.35 13.06
N GLY A 61 -3.21 2.04 14.33
CA GLY A 61 -2.06 2.43 15.12
C GLY A 61 -1.55 1.27 15.98
N GLU A 62 -0.94 1.62 17.11
CA GLU A 62 -0.24 0.70 18.00
C GLU A 62 -1.03 -0.55 18.35
N ARG A 63 -2.31 -0.44 18.72
CA ARG A 63 -3.13 -1.59 19.17
C ARG A 63 -3.29 -2.67 18.09
N ILE A 64 -3.40 -2.24 16.84
CA ILE A 64 -3.56 -3.15 15.69
C ILE A 64 -2.23 -3.79 15.29
N LEU A 65 -1.12 -3.11 15.58
CA LEU A 65 0.23 -3.57 15.24
C LEU A 65 0.89 -4.38 16.37
N ALA A 66 0.25 -4.47 17.54
CA ALA A 66 0.79 -5.17 18.69
C ALA A 66 0.93 -6.68 18.43
N HIS A 67 2.02 -7.24 18.92
CA HIS A 67 2.29 -8.67 18.93
C HIS A 67 2.26 -9.21 20.36
N PRO A 68 2.18 -10.56 20.55
CA PRO A 68 2.39 -11.19 21.86
C PRO A 68 3.75 -10.85 22.48
N GLU A 69 4.76 -10.50 21.65
CA GLU A 69 6.03 -9.97 22.12
C GLU A 69 5.85 -8.52 22.59
N THR A 70 6.02 -8.28 23.89
CA THR A 70 5.74 -6.99 24.50
C THR A 70 6.72 -5.92 24.02
N GLY A 71 6.19 -4.78 23.57
CA GLY A 71 6.99 -3.63 23.11
C GLY A 71 7.67 -3.82 21.76
N PHE A 72 7.29 -4.86 21.02
CA PHE A 72 7.78 -5.11 19.67
C PHE A 72 6.69 -4.86 18.63
N TYR A 73 7.05 -4.16 17.57
CA TYR A 73 6.14 -3.78 16.49
C TYR A 73 6.81 -3.89 15.13
N ILE A 74 6.08 -4.35 14.14
CA ILE A 74 6.48 -4.29 12.74
C ILE A 74 5.74 -3.10 12.11
N VAL A 75 6.48 -2.16 11.54
CA VAL A 75 5.94 -0.89 11.02
C VAL A 75 6.33 -0.65 9.56
N GLY A 76 5.66 0.31 8.95
CA GLY A 76 5.90 0.71 7.57
C GLY A 76 5.48 -0.40 6.58
N MET A 77 6.13 -0.45 5.44
CA MET A 77 5.79 -1.41 4.37
C MET A 77 5.81 -2.87 4.86
N LYS A 78 6.71 -3.23 5.79
CA LYS A 78 6.77 -4.60 6.34
C LYS A 78 5.53 -4.99 7.13
N SER A 79 4.85 -4.02 7.77
CA SER A 79 3.62 -4.31 8.49
C SER A 79 2.46 -4.71 7.57
N TYR A 80 2.52 -4.32 6.30
CA TYR A 80 1.52 -4.68 5.30
C TYR A 80 1.76 -6.04 4.65
N GLY A 81 2.87 -6.70 5.00
CA GLY A 81 3.15 -8.03 4.49
C GLY A 81 3.19 -8.06 2.96
N ARG A 82 2.29 -8.84 2.38
CA ARG A 82 2.12 -8.98 0.92
C ARG A 82 1.09 -8.01 0.33
N ALA A 83 0.34 -7.28 1.17
CA ALA A 83 -0.69 -6.37 0.68
C ALA A 83 -0.05 -5.15 -0.02
N PRO A 84 -0.48 -4.82 -1.26
CA PRO A 84 0.11 -3.73 -2.04
C PRO A 84 -0.42 -2.34 -1.65
N THR A 85 -1.32 -2.27 -0.67
CA THR A 85 -2.10 -1.07 -0.31
C THR A 85 -1.39 -0.10 0.62
N PHE A 86 -0.10 -0.31 0.91
CA PHE A 86 0.67 0.55 1.81
C PHE A 86 0.91 1.95 1.23
N LEU A 87 0.66 2.96 2.05
CA LEU A 87 0.98 4.37 1.75
C LEU A 87 1.93 4.92 2.82
N MET A 88 2.83 5.82 2.43
CA MET A 88 3.79 6.45 3.35
C MET A 88 3.11 7.19 4.50
N ALA A 89 1.97 7.85 4.24
CA ALA A 89 1.17 8.51 5.27
C ALA A 89 0.74 7.53 6.38
N THR A 90 0.34 6.31 6.00
CA THR A 90 0.01 5.24 6.94
C THR A 90 1.21 4.88 7.81
N GLY A 91 2.39 4.75 7.21
CA GLY A 91 3.61 4.44 7.94
C GLY A 91 3.98 5.52 8.97
N TYR A 92 3.83 6.78 8.63
CA TYR A 92 4.06 7.88 9.58
C TYR A 92 3.08 7.84 10.75
N GLU A 93 1.80 7.56 10.49
CA GLU A 93 0.79 7.46 11.54
C GLU A 93 1.02 6.25 12.45
N GLN A 94 1.42 5.10 11.90
CA GLN A 94 1.84 3.94 12.68
C GLN A 94 2.96 4.30 13.68
N VAL A 95 4.02 4.93 13.17
CA VAL A 95 5.18 5.32 14.01
C VAL A 95 4.78 6.35 15.06
N ARG A 96 3.95 7.35 14.71
CA ARG A 96 3.45 8.35 15.65
C ARG A 96 2.67 7.70 16.79
N SER A 97 1.72 6.81 16.46
CA SER A 97 0.89 6.11 17.43
C SER A 97 1.72 5.24 18.37
N ILE A 98 2.67 4.47 17.83
CA ILE A 98 3.56 3.62 18.62
C ILE A 98 4.46 4.45 19.53
N ALA A 99 5.04 5.55 19.02
CA ALA A 99 5.90 6.43 19.83
C ALA A 99 5.14 7.03 21.01
N ALA A 100 3.88 7.47 20.79
CA ALA A 100 3.02 7.96 21.86
C ALA A 100 2.72 6.87 22.90
N ALA A 101 2.42 5.65 22.45
CA ALA A 101 2.15 4.51 23.33
C ALA A 101 3.37 4.16 24.20
N LEU A 102 4.58 4.12 23.61
CA LEU A 102 5.83 3.85 24.32
C LEU A 102 6.19 4.96 25.31
N ALA A 103 5.80 6.21 25.01
CA ALA A 103 5.93 7.33 25.94
C ALA A 103 4.88 7.34 27.08
N GLY A 104 3.92 6.41 27.06
CA GLY A 104 2.85 6.32 28.05
C GLY A 104 1.64 7.22 27.76
N ASP A 105 1.64 7.93 26.64
CA ASP A 105 0.54 8.79 26.21
C ASP A 105 -0.49 7.97 25.40
N ARG A 106 -1.40 7.32 26.13
CA ARG A 106 -2.42 6.47 25.51
C ARG A 106 -3.45 7.26 24.72
N GLU A 107 -3.76 8.47 25.15
CA GLU A 107 -4.72 9.33 24.45
C GLU A 107 -4.16 9.71 23.07
N ALA A 108 -2.93 10.20 23.00
CA ALA A 108 -2.29 10.51 21.73
C ALA A 108 -2.06 9.26 20.85
N ALA A 109 -1.80 8.10 21.45
CA ALA A 109 -1.61 6.86 20.70
C ALA A 109 -2.91 6.40 19.99
N ASP A 110 -4.04 6.55 20.65
CA ASP A 110 -5.36 6.13 20.17
C ASP A 110 -6.03 7.20 19.27
N ASP A 111 -5.57 8.46 19.30
CA ASP A 111 -6.02 9.55 18.43
C ASP A 111 -5.38 9.43 17.04
N LEU A 112 -5.97 8.59 16.19
CA LEU A 112 -5.46 8.32 14.84
C LEU A 112 -5.86 9.42 13.87
N LYS A 113 -4.88 10.02 13.20
CA LYS A 113 -5.04 11.22 12.34
C LYS A 113 -4.79 10.95 10.86
N LEU A 114 -4.92 9.69 10.44
CA LEU A 114 -4.68 9.32 9.05
C LEU A 114 -5.77 9.89 8.14
N GLN A 115 -5.35 10.76 7.22
CA GLN A 115 -6.18 11.25 6.12
C GLN A 115 -5.57 10.72 4.82
N LEU A 116 -6.23 9.77 4.22
CA LEU A 116 -5.84 9.23 2.92
C LEU A 116 -6.50 10.03 1.80
N PRO A 117 -5.80 10.24 0.67
CA PRO A 117 -6.41 10.87 -0.49
C PRO A 117 -7.56 9.99 -1.01
N THR A 118 -8.70 10.60 -1.28
CA THR A 118 -9.88 9.93 -1.84
C THR A 118 -9.66 9.44 -3.28
N THR A 119 -8.68 9.99 -3.97
CA THR A 119 -8.27 9.54 -5.30
C THR A 119 -7.27 8.40 -5.15
N GLY A 120 -7.80 7.18 -5.18
CA GLY A 120 -6.95 5.99 -5.17
C GLY A 120 -6.08 5.93 -6.42
N VAL A 121 -4.77 6.04 -6.26
CA VAL A 121 -3.78 5.79 -7.32
C VAL A 121 -3.80 4.32 -7.78
N CYS A 122 -4.63 3.49 -7.17
CA CYS A 122 -4.72 2.05 -7.38
C CYS A 122 -6.02 1.60 -8.05
N THR A 123 -6.81 2.51 -8.63
CA THR A 123 -7.97 2.09 -9.40
C THR A 123 -7.52 1.61 -10.77
N THR A 124 -7.32 0.32 -10.88
CA THR A 124 -7.21 -0.37 -12.18
C THR A 124 -8.60 -0.62 -12.75
N ASP A 125 -9.45 0.40 -12.81
CA ASP A 125 -10.65 0.37 -13.63
C ASP A 125 -10.28 0.53 -15.11
N LEU A 126 -9.82 -0.55 -15.69
CA LEU A 126 -9.63 -0.65 -17.15
C LEU A 126 -10.95 -0.83 -17.93
N GLY A 127 -12.11 -0.58 -17.32
CA GLY A 127 -13.36 -1.01 -17.89
C GLY A 127 -14.61 -0.15 -17.74
N SER A 128 -14.54 1.18 -17.56
CA SER A 128 -15.75 2.00 -17.71
C SER A 128 -15.45 3.40 -18.22
N ALA A 129 -15.10 3.50 -19.49
CA ALA A 129 -15.30 4.72 -20.24
C ALA A 129 -16.77 4.80 -20.65
N ALA A 130 -17.63 5.31 -19.76
CA ALA A 130 -18.99 5.75 -20.11
C ALA A 130 -19.33 6.99 -19.28
N SER A 131 -19.20 8.13 -19.95
CA SER A 131 -20.00 9.36 -19.85
C SER A 131 -20.53 9.77 -18.46
N ASN A 132 -20.00 10.86 -17.92
CA ASN A 132 -20.83 12.03 -17.63
C ASN A 132 -19.96 13.26 -17.42
N GLY A 133 -20.21 14.28 -18.25
CA GLY A 133 -19.56 15.58 -18.15
C GLY A 133 -20.02 16.33 -16.91
N VAL A 134 -19.03 16.89 -16.21
CA VAL A 134 -19.20 18.12 -15.43
C VAL A 134 -17.95 18.95 -15.66
N SER A 135 -18.17 20.14 -16.18
CA SER A 135 -17.22 21.20 -16.37
C SER A 135 -16.79 21.77 -15.02
N GLU A 136 -15.51 21.76 -14.71
CA GLU A 136 -14.95 22.71 -13.77
C GLU A 136 -13.55 23.13 -14.21
N SER A 137 -13.33 24.41 -14.15
CA SER A 137 -12.20 25.20 -14.62
C SER A 137 -10.90 24.86 -13.87
N PRO A 138 -9.76 25.02 -14.53
CA PRO A 138 -8.46 24.68 -13.94
C PRO A 138 -7.97 25.83 -13.05
N THR A 139 -7.62 25.54 -11.81
CA THR A 139 -6.66 26.31 -11.04
C THR A 139 -5.35 25.56 -11.03
N ASP A 140 -4.39 26.26 -11.55
CA ASP A 140 -2.97 25.93 -11.72
C ASP A 140 -2.31 25.63 -10.36
N ASP A 141 -1.55 24.57 -10.30
CA ASP A 141 -0.32 24.32 -9.55
C ASP A 141 -0.21 22.86 -9.12
N GLY A 142 0.47 22.06 -9.94
CA GLY A 142 0.84 20.69 -9.55
C GLY A 142 1.61 19.96 -10.65
N CYS A 143 2.84 19.66 -10.38
CA CYS A 143 3.81 18.98 -11.25
C CYS A 143 3.46 17.56 -11.72
N CYS A 144 2.19 17.22 -11.90
CA CYS A 144 1.72 15.97 -12.50
C CYS A 144 0.43 16.21 -13.28
N ALA A 145 0.52 16.88 -14.42
CA ALA A 145 -0.59 16.87 -15.37
C ALA A 145 -0.66 15.52 -16.09
N PRO A 146 -1.85 14.94 -16.28
CA PRO A 146 -2.00 13.73 -17.09
C PRO A 146 -1.66 14.05 -18.53
N VAL A 147 -0.64 13.38 -19.06
CA VAL A 147 -0.29 13.45 -20.48
C VAL A 147 -1.39 12.75 -21.27
N ALA A 148 -2.18 13.52 -22.01
CA ALA A 148 -3.19 13.01 -22.92
C ALA A 148 -2.54 12.07 -23.94
N ASN A 149 -3.05 10.84 -24.03
CA ASN A 149 -2.93 9.83 -25.09
C ASN A 149 -1.89 10.14 -26.21
N GLN A 150 -0.60 10.00 -25.89
CA GLN A 150 0.39 9.79 -26.92
C GLN A 150 0.89 8.34 -26.85
N PRO A 151 1.06 7.67 -27.97
CA PRO A 151 1.64 6.33 -27.97
C PRO A 151 3.03 6.36 -27.38
N ILE A 152 3.28 5.51 -26.39
CA ILE A 152 4.59 5.36 -25.78
C ILE A 152 5.53 4.76 -26.83
N LEU A 153 6.39 5.58 -27.42
CA LEU A 153 7.50 5.09 -28.22
C LEU A 153 8.58 4.58 -27.25
N ILE A 154 8.66 3.28 -27.12
CA ILE A 154 9.70 2.61 -26.36
C ILE A 154 11.03 2.87 -27.06
N GLY A 155 11.84 3.76 -26.50
CA GLY A 155 13.16 4.10 -27.06
C GLY A 155 13.63 5.54 -26.87
N ALA A 156 12.80 6.46 -26.40
CA ALA A 156 13.24 7.83 -26.13
C ALA A 156 13.89 7.94 -24.75
N ARG A 157 15.13 8.37 -24.70
CA ARG A 157 15.85 8.67 -23.45
C ARG A 157 15.10 9.78 -22.71
N ALA A 158 14.70 9.50 -21.47
CA ALA A 158 14.16 10.52 -20.58
C ALA A 158 15.24 11.59 -20.33
N SER A 159 14.98 12.82 -20.77
CA SER A 159 15.72 13.99 -20.31
C SER A 159 15.28 14.27 -18.88
N ALA A 160 16.25 14.43 -18.01
CA ALA A 160 16.04 14.70 -16.60
C ALA A 160 15.19 15.95 -16.39
N CYS A 161 14.15 15.83 -15.57
CA CYS A 161 13.57 16.97 -14.89
C CYS A 161 14.36 17.23 -13.59
N CYS A 162 14.84 18.44 -13.45
CA CYS A 162 15.39 18.97 -12.18
C CYS A 162 14.34 18.99 -11.09
#